data_ac067bb0b6eb870e4e93ab7d38825a0d
#
_entry.id   ac067bb0b6eb870e4e93ab7d38825a0d
#
_cell.length_a   1.000
_cell.length_b   1.000
_cell.length_c   1.000
_cell.angle_alpha   90.00
_cell.angle_beta   90.00
_cell.angle_gamma   90.00
#
_symmetry.space_group_name_H-M   'P 1'
#
loop_
_entity.id
_entity.type
_entity.pdbx_description
1 polymer ?
#
loop_
_entity_poly.entity_id
_entity_poly.type
_entity_poly.pdbx_seq_one_letter_code
_entity_poly.pdbx_strand_id
1 'polypeptide(L)'
;DTASGMTEKKGIYFVGTGISGGEEGALHGPSVMPGGSVEAWPLGKDILQGISAKLDDGSPCCEWIGAGGAGHFVKMVHNGIEYADMQVIGEAYDILRRGLGMDAEEIGDVFAEWNKGDLDSYLIEITAEILHHKDAETGKPFVDVVVDHAGMKGTGTWTVQTGLECGSPVA
;
A
#
# COMPACT_ATOMS: atom_id res chain seq x y z
N ASP A 1 -19.08 4.17 10.87
CA ASP A 1 -19.39 4.70 12.23
C ASP A 1 -20.52 3.99 12.97
N THR A 2 -21.31 3.15 12.31
CA THR A 2 -22.41 2.41 12.97
C THR A 2 -21.88 1.41 14.02
N ALA A 3 -20.75 0.75 13.76
CA ALA A 3 -20.13 -0.18 14.71
C ALA A 3 -19.60 0.54 15.94
N SER A 4 -18.92 1.69 15.78
CA SER A 4 -18.42 2.52 16.88
C SER A 4 -19.56 2.97 17.80
N GLY A 5 -20.60 3.61 17.24
CA GLY A 5 -21.74 4.09 18.03
C GLY A 5 -22.56 3.01 18.73
N MET A 6 -22.58 1.78 18.18
CA MET A 6 -23.25 0.64 18.84
C MET A 6 -22.45 0.05 20.00
N THR A 7 -21.13 0.03 19.89
CA THR A 7 -20.25 -0.52 20.91
C THR A 7 -20.07 0.42 22.10
N GLU A 8 -19.95 1.72 21.86
CA GLU A 8 -19.88 2.76 22.89
C GLU A 8 -21.10 2.72 23.84
N LYS A 9 -22.29 2.54 23.28
CA LYS A 9 -23.53 2.38 24.07
C LYS A 9 -23.51 1.17 25.01
N LYS A 10 -22.63 0.19 24.75
CA LYS A 10 -22.45 -1.02 25.56
C LYS A 10 -21.23 -0.96 26.47
N GLY A 11 -20.53 0.18 26.53
CA GLY A 11 -19.28 0.31 27.29
C GLY A 11 -18.10 -0.47 26.68
N ILE A 12 -18.14 -0.73 25.38
CA ILE A 12 -17.08 -1.41 24.63
C ILE A 12 -16.37 -0.38 23.75
N TYR A 13 -15.06 -0.33 23.80
CA TYR A 13 -14.28 0.50 22.90
C TYR A 13 -14.15 -0.17 21.53
N PHE A 14 -14.25 0.64 20.48
CA PHE A 14 -14.06 0.21 19.10
C PHE A 14 -12.80 0.86 18.53
N VAL A 15 -11.92 0.03 17.94
CA VAL A 15 -10.71 0.49 17.25
C VAL A 15 -10.75 -0.03 15.82
N GLY A 16 -11.11 0.87 14.90
CA GLY A 16 -11.10 0.59 13.46
C GLY A 16 -9.70 0.77 12.92
N THR A 17 -9.05 -0.34 12.54
CA THR A 17 -7.63 -0.33 12.18
C THR A 17 -7.42 -0.70 10.71
N GLY A 18 -6.82 0.21 9.95
CA GLY A 18 -6.28 -0.09 8.62
C GLY A 18 -4.89 -0.72 8.75
N ILE A 19 -4.58 -1.69 7.90
CA ILE A 19 -3.28 -2.37 7.89
C ILE A 19 -2.76 -2.41 6.46
N SER A 20 -1.47 -2.14 6.27
CA SER A 20 -0.77 -2.21 5.00
C SER A 20 0.54 -2.98 5.14
N GLY A 21 0.90 -3.75 4.09
CA GLY A 21 2.15 -4.51 4.05
C GLY A 21 2.01 -5.89 3.40
N GLY A 22 0.78 -6.32 3.09
CA GLY A 22 0.54 -7.61 2.47
C GLY A 22 1.09 -8.79 3.28
N GLU A 23 1.58 -9.81 2.60
CA GLU A 23 2.16 -11.01 3.19
C GLU A 23 3.49 -10.72 3.90
N GLU A 24 4.36 -9.94 3.27
CA GLU A 24 5.62 -9.49 3.86
C GLU A 24 5.41 -8.68 5.14
N GLY A 25 4.44 -7.76 5.12
CA GLY A 25 4.07 -7.00 6.31
C GLY A 25 3.50 -7.88 7.42
N ALA A 26 2.78 -8.96 7.09
CA ALA A 26 2.30 -9.90 8.09
C ALA A 26 3.44 -10.66 8.78
N LEU A 27 4.54 -10.91 8.06
CA LEU A 27 5.71 -11.62 8.57
C LEU A 27 6.69 -10.69 9.32
N HIS A 28 6.97 -9.52 8.76
CA HIS A 28 8.05 -8.63 9.23
C HIS A 28 7.56 -7.39 9.98
N GLY A 29 6.26 -7.16 10.01
CA GLY A 29 5.62 -6.00 10.62
C GLY A 29 4.93 -5.12 9.57
N PRO A 30 3.61 -4.86 9.72
CA PRO A 30 2.87 -4.00 8.82
C PRO A 30 2.92 -2.53 9.25
N SER A 31 2.52 -1.63 8.35
CA SER A 31 2.06 -0.31 8.76
C SER A 31 0.65 -0.41 9.35
N VAL A 32 0.42 0.17 10.51
CA VAL A 32 -0.82 0.03 11.28
C VAL A 32 -1.46 1.39 11.53
N MET A 33 -2.70 1.56 11.10
CA MET A 33 -3.45 2.82 11.12
C MET A 33 -4.69 2.70 12.02
N PRO A 34 -4.53 2.74 13.36
CA PRO A 34 -5.65 2.64 14.31
C PRO A 34 -6.45 3.94 14.36
N GLY A 35 -7.77 3.81 14.44
CA GLY A 35 -8.71 4.90 14.69
C GLY A 35 -9.83 4.43 15.59
N GLY A 36 -10.76 5.30 15.95
CA GLY A 36 -11.91 4.97 16.79
C GLY A 36 -11.94 5.71 18.11
N SER A 37 -12.28 5.03 19.20
CA SER A 37 -12.35 5.67 20.51
C SER A 37 -10.96 6.05 21.02
N VAL A 38 -10.73 7.31 21.31
CA VAL A 38 -9.43 7.79 21.79
C VAL A 38 -9.03 7.16 23.14
N GLU A 39 -10.01 6.82 23.97
CA GLU A 39 -9.82 6.16 25.25
C GLU A 39 -9.30 4.72 25.09
N ALA A 40 -9.54 4.10 23.93
CA ALA A 40 -9.03 2.77 23.62
C ALA A 40 -7.53 2.79 23.26
N TRP A 41 -7.02 3.93 22.75
CA TRP A 41 -5.65 4.01 22.27
C TRP A 41 -4.62 3.65 23.34
N PRO A 42 -4.63 4.21 24.56
CA PRO A 42 -3.68 3.81 25.59
C PRO A 42 -3.72 2.33 25.97
N LEU A 43 -4.86 1.67 25.77
CA LEU A 43 -5.05 0.26 26.12
C LEU A 43 -4.46 -0.70 25.06
N GLY A 44 -4.46 -0.27 23.80
CA GLY A 44 -3.99 -1.09 22.66
C GLY A 44 -2.65 -0.65 22.05
N LYS A 45 -2.17 0.54 22.40
CA LYS A 45 -1.00 1.18 21.79
C LYS A 45 0.22 0.26 21.76
N ASP A 46 0.61 -0.27 22.91
CA ASP A 46 1.84 -1.06 23.02
C ASP A 46 1.80 -2.34 22.16
N ILE A 47 0.63 -2.94 22.04
CA ILE A 47 0.42 -4.13 21.21
C ILE A 47 0.52 -3.75 19.73
N LEU A 48 -0.24 -2.74 19.30
CA LEU A 48 -0.28 -2.32 17.90
C LEU A 48 1.07 -1.77 17.42
N GLN A 49 1.72 -0.98 18.25
CA GLN A 49 3.08 -0.51 17.99
C GLN A 49 4.11 -1.65 18.04
N GLY A 50 3.90 -2.65 18.92
CA GLY A 50 4.79 -3.81 19.02
C GLY A 50 4.85 -4.65 17.75
N ILE A 51 3.69 -4.87 17.12
CA ILE A 51 3.57 -5.69 15.89
C ILE A 51 3.83 -4.91 14.59
N SER A 52 3.89 -3.58 14.63
CA SER A 52 4.12 -2.76 13.44
C SER A 52 5.58 -2.78 12.99
N ALA A 53 5.80 -2.47 11.70
CA ALA A 53 7.13 -2.17 11.17
C ALA A 53 7.80 -1.06 11.98
N LYS A 54 9.13 -1.05 11.96
CA LYS A 54 9.95 -0.03 12.61
C LYS A 54 10.80 0.69 11.58
N LEU A 55 10.95 1.98 11.76
CA LEU A 55 11.95 2.76 11.04
C LEU A 55 13.37 2.48 11.61
N ASP A 56 14.39 2.96 10.94
CA ASP A 56 15.79 2.78 11.34
C ASP A 56 16.10 3.34 12.73
N ASP A 57 15.37 4.37 13.13
CA ASP A 57 15.48 4.97 14.48
C ASP A 57 14.68 4.21 15.56
N GLY A 58 14.02 3.11 15.18
CA GLY A 58 13.17 2.30 16.04
C GLY A 58 11.73 2.82 16.21
N SER A 59 11.36 3.92 15.56
CA SER A 59 9.99 4.45 15.61
C SER A 59 9.01 3.49 14.94
N PRO A 60 7.85 3.19 15.57
CA PRO A 60 6.88 2.28 15.00
C PRO A 60 6.09 2.94 13.87
N CYS A 61 5.84 2.21 12.79
CA CYS A 61 4.90 2.61 11.73
C CYS A 61 3.45 2.44 12.20
N CYS A 62 3.13 3.02 13.35
CA CYS A 62 1.82 2.93 13.99
C CYS A 62 1.59 4.11 14.94
N GLU A 63 0.57 4.91 14.65
CA GLU A 63 0.11 5.97 15.55
C GLU A 63 -1.41 6.09 15.42
N TRP A 64 -2.07 6.61 16.47
CA TRP A 64 -3.51 6.85 16.42
C TRP A 64 -3.87 7.92 15.38
N ILE A 65 -4.70 7.54 14.41
CA ILE A 65 -5.01 8.36 13.25
C ILE A 65 -6.12 9.38 13.53
N GLY A 66 -7.14 8.97 14.30
CA GLY A 66 -8.29 9.83 14.57
C GLY A 66 -9.52 9.08 15.05
N ALA A 67 -10.57 9.82 15.34
CA ALA A 67 -11.82 9.27 15.84
C ALA A 67 -12.61 8.49 14.76
N GLY A 68 -13.51 7.63 15.18
CA GLY A 68 -14.45 6.92 14.31
C GLY A 68 -13.74 6.01 13.31
N GLY A 69 -14.05 6.16 12.04
CA GLY A 69 -13.49 5.37 10.94
C GLY A 69 -12.17 5.89 10.37
N ALA A 70 -11.47 6.81 11.03
CA ALA A 70 -10.30 7.50 10.48
C ALA A 70 -9.18 6.54 10.05
N GLY A 71 -8.91 5.47 10.80
CA GLY A 71 -7.91 4.47 10.46
C GLY A 71 -8.24 3.74 9.16
N HIS A 72 -9.48 3.32 8.99
CA HIS A 72 -9.94 2.71 7.74
C HIS A 72 -9.92 3.69 6.57
N PHE A 73 -10.30 4.95 6.83
CA PHE A 73 -10.29 6.00 5.81
C PHE A 73 -8.89 6.26 5.27
N VAL A 74 -7.90 6.42 6.13
CA VAL A 74 -6.50 6.63 5.72
C VAL A 74 -5.99 5.43 4.92
N LYS A 75 -6.30 4.19 5.35
CA LYS A 75 -5.93 3.00 4.58
C LYS A 75 -6.58 2.95 3.19
N MET A 76 -7.84 3.35 3.10
CA MET A 76 -8.55 3.43 1.83
C MET A 76 -7.89 4.45 0.88
N VAL A 77 -7.57 5.64 1.37
CA VAL A 77 -6.88 6.68 0.58
C VAL A 77 -5.49 6.22 0.15
N HIS A 78 -4.73 5.59 1.05
CA HIS A 78 -3.45 4.95 0.70
C HIS A 78 -3.59 4.03 -0.50
N ASN A 79 -4.58 3.12 -0.49
CA ASN A 79 -4.78 2.21 -1.61
C ASN A 79 -5.15 2.92 -2.92
N GLY A 80 -5.91 4.01 -2.84
CA GLY A 80 -6.22 4.80 -4.03
C GLY A 80 -4.99 5.46 -4.65
N ILE A 81 -4.09 5.99 -3.82
CA ILE A 81 -2.81 6.56 -4.26
C ILE A 81 -1.92 5.45 -4.87
N GLU A 82 -1.81 4.32 -4.20
CA GLU A 82 -1.01 3.18 -4.66
C GLU A 82 -1.44 2.68 -6.06
N TYR A 83 -2.72 2.75 -6.40
CA TYR A 83 -3.20 2.40 -7.74
C TYR A 83 -2.67 3.37 -8.81
N ALA A 84 -2.56 4.65 -8.49
CA ALA A 84 -1.95 5.63 -9.38
C ALA A 84 -0.45 5.38 -9.55
N ASP A 85 0.26 5.07 -8.47
CA ASP A 85 1.68 4.73 -8.51
C ASP A 85 1.93 3.51 -9.40
N MET A 86 1.14 2.45 -9.25
CA MET A 86 1.23 1.27 -10.11
C MET A 86 0.95 1.58 -11.58
N GLN A 87 -0.01 2.46 -11.86
CA GLN A 87 -0.31 2.91 -13.22
C GLN A 87 0.89 3.66 -13.83
N VAL A 88 1.47 4.60 -13.09
CA VAL A 88 2.64 5.39 -13.56
C VAL A 88 3.86 4.48 -13.78
N ILE A 89 4.09 3.50 -12.92
CA ILE A 89 5.13 2.48 -13.12
C ILE A 89 4.89 1.71 -14.43
N GLY A 90 3.66 1.29 -14.68
CA GLY A 90 3.28 0.61 -15.93
C GLY A 90 3.50 1.48 -17.18
N GLU A 91 3.17 2.77 -17.10
CA GLU A 91 3.43 3.73 -18.20
C GLU A 91 4.93 3.95 -18.43
N ALA A 92 5.71 4.08 -17.36
CA ALA A 92 7.17 4.18 -17.47
C ALA A 92 7.77 2.93 -18.15
N TYR A 93 7.32 1.75 -17.72
CA TYR A 93 7.69 0.48 -18.36
C TYR A 93 7.36 0.49 -19.86
N ASP A 94 6.15 0.90 -20.23
CA ASP A 94 5.69 0.92 -21.64
C ASP A 94 6.53 1.88 -22.50
N ILE A 95 6.88 3.04 -21.97
CA ILE A 95 7.76 4.00 -22.65
C ILE A 95 9.16 3.40 -22.87
N LEU A 96 9.75 2.78 -21.87
CA LEU A 96 11.07 2.16 -21.98
C LEU A 96 11.02 0.96 -22.95
N ARG A 97 9.99 0.14 -22.85
CA ARG A 97 9.82 -1.06 -23.69
C ARG A 97 9.56 -0.73 -25.14
N ARG A 98 8.56 0.10 -25.44
CA ARG A 98 8.10 0.41 -26.79
C ARG A 98 8.78 1.64 -27.40
N GLY A 99 9.05 2.64 -26.57
CA GLY A 99 9.68 3.88 -27.02
C GLY A 99 11.17 3.75 -27.25
N LEU A 100 11.88 3.07 -26.35
CA LEU A 100 13.33 2.89 -26.44
C LEU A 100 13.75 1.48 -26.90
N GLY A 101 12.82 0.53 -26.99
CA GLY A 101 13.10 -0.83 -27.46
C GLY A 101 13.89 -1.69 -26.46
N MET A 102 13.90 -1.30 -25.19
CA MET A 102 14.62 -2.02 -24.13
C MET A 102 13.96 -3.37 -23.82
N ASP A 103 14.76 -4.36 -23.46
CA ASP A 103 14.21 -5.62 -22.94
C ASP A 103 13.85 -5.52 -21.44
N ALA A 104 13.24 -6.58 -20.88
CA ALA A 104 12.78 -6.54 -19.51
C ALA A 104 13.93 -6.43 -18.50
N GLU A 105 15.06 -7.07 -18.76
CA GLU A 105 16.24 -7.04 -17.88
C GLU A 105 16.87 -5.65 -17.87
N GLU A 106 17.03 -5.02 -19.04
CA GLU A 106 17.51 -3.64 -19.17
C GLU A 106 16.59 -2.63 -18.45
N ILE A 107 15.27 -2.83 -18.53
CA ILE A 107 14.31 -1.99 -17.81
C ILE A 107 14.42 -2.24 -16.30
N GLY A 108 14.61 -3.49 -15.89
CA GLY A 108 14.86 -3.86 -14.50
C GLY A 108 16.06 -3.12 -13.90
N ASP A 109 17.16 -3.01 -14.67
CA ASP A 109 18.36 -2.24 -14.27
C ASP A 109 18.04 -0.75 -14.07
N VAL A 110 17.20 -0.16 -14.94
CA VAL A 110 16.76 1.24 -14.79
C VAL A 110 15.97 1.43 -13.49
N PHE A 111 14.99 0.55 -13.20
CA PHE A 111 14.23 0.62 -11.95
C PHE A 111 15.12 0.38 -10.73
N ALA A 112 16.07 -0.55 -10.78
CA ALA A 112 17.04 -0.77 -9.72
C ALA A 112 17.93 0.46 -9.45
N GLU A 113 18.29 1.21 -10.51
CA GLU A 113 19.03 2.47 -10.34
C GLU A 113 18.15 3.57 -9.73
N TRP A 114 16.91 3.69 -10.19
CA TRP A 114 15.95 4.66 -9.61
C TRP A 114 15.68 4.40 -8.14
N ASN A 115 15.67 3.15 -7.72
CA ASN A 115 15.46 2.75 -6.31
C ASN A 115 16.64 3.15 -5.38
N LYS A 116 17.74 3.66 -5.91
CA LYS A 116 18.87 4.18 -5.10
C LYS A 116 18.76 5.68 -4.81
N GLY A 117 17.75 6.36 -5.34
CA GLY A 117 17.59 7.80 -5.28
C GLY A 117 16.20 8.22 -4.80
N ASP A 118 15.69 9.31 -5.39
CA ASP A 118 14.42 9.93 -4.98
C ASP A 118 13.17 9.04 -5.15
N LEU A 119 13.29 7.97 -5.95
CA LEU A 119 12.21 7.01 -6.19
C LEU A 119 12.35 5.74 -5.33
N ASP A 120 13.25 5.73 -4.35
CA ASP A 120 13.42 4.61 -3.40
C ASP A 120 12.08 4.29 -2.74
N SER A 121 11.56 3.09 -3.02
CA SER A 121 10.29 2.62 -2.50
C SER A 121 10.09 1.12 -2.75
N TYR A 122 9.25 0.51 -1.92
CA TYR A 122 8.87 -0.89 -2.08
C TYR A 122 8.35 -1.23 -3.49
N LEU A 123 7.51 -0.39 -4.10
CA LEU A 123 6.97 -0.67 -5.44
C LEU A 123 8.04 -0.61 -6.52
N ILE A 124 9.00 0.30 -6.44
CA ILE A 124 10.12 0.38 -7.38
C ILE A 124 11.06 -0.82 -7.21
N GLU A 125 11.35 -1.19 -5.96
CA GLU A 125 12.18 -2.36 -5.63
C GLU A 125 11.61 -3.65 -6.24
N ILE A 126 10.35 -3.98 -5.93
CA ILE A 126 9.72 -5.20 -6.46
C ILE A 126 9.52 -5.15 -7.97
N THR A 127 9.36 -3.97 -8.56
CA THR A 127 9.30 -3.83 -10.03
C THR A 127 10.62 -4.24 -10.66
N ALA A 128 11.75 -3.78 -10.13
CA ALA A 128 13.07 -4.21 -10.61
C ALA A 128 13.25 -5.73 -10.48
N GLU A 129 12.87 -6.32 -9.35
CA GLU A 129 12.95 -7.77 -9.12
C GLU A 129 12.09 -8.56 -10.10
N ILE A 130 10.83 -8.15 -10.31
CA ILE A 130 9.90 -8.80 -11.24
C ILE A 130 10.46 -8.77 -12.68
N LEU A 131 11.07 -7.66 -13.08
CA LEU A 131 11.60 -7.50 -14.43
C LEU A 131 12.87 -8.35 -14.69
N HIS A 132 13.65 -8.63 -13.65
CA HIS A 132 14.76 -9.58 -13.71
C HIS A 132 14.33 -11.04 -13.58
N HIS A 133 13.12 -11.30 -13.07
CA HIS A 133 12.64 -12.64 -12.84
C HIS A 133 12.32 -13.36 -14.16
N LYS A 134 12.82 -14.58 -14.31
CA LYS A 134 12.53 -15.45 -15.47
C LYS A 134 11.59 -16.57 -15.05
N ASP A 135 10.58 -16.81 -15.86
CA ASP A 135 9.67 -17.92 -15.68
C ASP A 135 10.41 -19.26 -15.77
N ALA A 136 10.25 -20.10 -14.77
CA ALA A 136 10.99 -21.37 -14.64
C ALA A 136 10.64 -22.40 -15.73
N GLU A 137 9.43 -22.32 -16.30
CA GLU A 137 8.97 -23.28 -17.32
C GLU A 137 9.42 -22.88 -18.71
N THR A 138 9.35 -21.58 -19.05
CA THR A 138 9.60 -21.08 -20.40
C THR A 138 10.96 -20.43 -20.57
N GLY A 139 11.64 -20.05 -19.48
CA GLY A 139 12.88 -19.28 -19.47
C GLY A 139 12.74 -17.83 -19.95
N LYS A 140 11.52 -17.37 -20.24
CA LYS A 140 11.25 -16.00 -20.67
C LYS A 140 11.17 -15.05 -19.48
N PRO A 141 11.31 -13.71 -19.70
CA PRO A 141 10.98 -12.74 -18.65
C PRO A 141 9.57 -12.99 -18.11
N PHE A 142 9.42 -13.02 -16.79
CA PHE A 142 8.13 -13.33 -16.16
C PHE A 142 7.03 -12.35 -16.58
N VAL A 143 7.37 -11.08 -16.74
CA VAL A 143 6.45 -10.04 -17.19
C VAL A 143 5.86 -10.30 -18.59
N ASP A 144 6.54 -11.07 -19.43
CA ASP A 144 6.08 -11.41 -20.79
C ASP A 144 5.17 -12.65 -20.82
N VAL A 145 5.07 -13.42 -19.73
CA VAL A 145 4.26 -14.66 -19.67
C VAL A 145 3.09 -14.57 -18.70
N VAL A 146 3.10 -13.61 -17.78
CA VAL A 146 1.99 -13.37 -16.87
C VAL A 146 0.77 -12.86 -17.62
N VAL A 147 -0.42 -13.24 -17.17
CA VAL A 147 -1.68 -12.79 -17.78
C VAL A 147 -1.83 -11.28 -17.56
N ASP A 148 -2.02 -10.55 -18.67
CA ASP A 148 -2.30 -9.10 -18.65
C ASP A 148 -3.75 -8.86 -18.16
N HIS A 149 -3.96 -9.09 -16.86
CA HIS A 149 -5.25 -8.92 -16.21
C HIS A 149 -5.05 -8.56 -14.73
N ALA A 150 -5.55 -7.41 -14.31
CA ALA A 150 -5.52 -6.96 -12.94
C ALA A 150 -6.91 -6.96 -12.31
N GLY A 151 -6.99 -7.44 -11.05
CA GLY A 151 -8.22 -7.39 -10.26
C GLY A 151 -8.29 -6.13 -9.39
N MET A 152 -9.50 -5.81 -8.93
CA MET A 152 -9.76 -4.70 -8.03
C MET A 152 -10.55 -5.20 -6.81
N LYS A 153 -10.13 -4.77 -5.60
CA LYS A 153 -10.80 -5.13 -4.33
C LYS A 153 -11.79 -4.09 -3.82
N GLY A 154 -11.92 -2.94 -4.51
CA GLY A 154 -12.93 -1.91 -4.25
C GLY A 154 -12.44 -0.67 -3.49
N THR A 155 -11.34 -0.71 -2.75
CA THR A 155 -10.85 0.44 -1.96
C THR A 155 -10.43 1.63 -2.81
N GLY A 156 -9.84 1.39 -3.99
CA GLY A 156 -9.54 2.45 -4.96
C GLY A 156 -10.81 3.16 -5.45
N THR A 157 -11.88 2.42 -5.74
CA THR A 157 -13.18 2.99 -6.10
C THR A 157 -13.73 3.89 -5.00
N TRP A 158 -13.65 3.46 -3.75
CA TRP A 158 -14.12 4.27 -2.62
C TRP A 158 -13.32 5.54 -2.44
N THR A 159 -12.02 5.52 -2.72
CA THR A 159 -11.19 6.74 -2.71
C THR A 159 -11.67 7.75 -3.74
N VAL A 160 -11.93 7.30 -4.98
CA VAL A 160 -12.45 8.17 -6.05
C VAL A 160 -13.83 8.74 -5.69
N GLN A 161 -14.75 7.90 -5.21
CA GLN A 161 -16.08 8.32 -4.79
C GLN A 161 -16.00 9.38 -3.69
N THR A 162 -15.18 9.15 -2.67
CA THR A 162 -15.00 10.11 -1.57
C THR A 162 -14.31 11.39 -2.03
N GLY A 163 -13.35 11.29 -2.93
CA GLY A 163 -12.71 12.44 -3.56
C GLY A 163 -13.73 13.34 -4.26
N LEU A 164 -14.64 12.74 -5.04
CA LEU A 164 -15.72 13.49 -5.70
C LEU A 164 -16.69 14.14 -4.69
N GLU A 165 -17.08 13.40 -3.64
CA GLU A 165 -17.94 13.93 -2.58
C GLU A 165 -17.30 15.09 -1.82
N CYS A 166 -15.99 15.05 -1.60
CA CYS A 166 -15.23 16.09 -0.91
C CYS A 166 -14.78 17.23 -1.84
N GLY A 167 -14.97 17.14 -3.15
CA GLY A 167 -14.43 18.08 -4.12
C GLY A 167 -12.91 18.10 -4.16
N SER A 168 -12.26 16.98 -3.80
CA SER A 168 -10.80 16.82 -3.79
C SER A 168 -10.35 16.09 -5.05
N PRO A 169 -9.35 16.59 -5.79
CA PRO A 169 -8.80 15.86 -6.92
C PRO A 169 -8.12 14.58 -6.42
N VAL A 170 -8.37 13.49 -7.14
CA VAL A 170 -7.70 12.20 -6.96
C VAL A 170 -7.21 11.71 -8.31
N ALA A 171 -6.02 11.10 -8.33
CA ALA A 171 -5.42 10.56 -9.55
C ALA A 171 -6.10 9.25 -9.99
#